data_246a67673da9ba79157f86f3d12aecd9
#
_entry.id   246a67673da9ba79157f86f3d12aecd9
#
_cell.length_a   1.000
_cell.length_b   1.000
_cell.length_c   1.000
_cell.angle_alpha   90.00
_cell.angle_beta   90.00
_cell.angle_gamma   90.00
#
_symmetry.space_group_name_H-M   'P 1'
#
loop_
_entity.id
_entity.type
_entity.pdbx_description
1 polymer ?
#
loop_
_entity_poly.entity_id
_entity_poly.type
_entity_poly.pdbx_seq_one_letter_code
_entity_poly.pdbx_strand_id
1 'polypeptide(L)'
;QALFEETIYDKDTGQLLSGSFMDYAIPRASDIPFIKFSYNEILCTTNPLGIKGAGEAGAIGAPPAVINAVCNALNIEHINMPAKPEKVWDLISSNKY
;
A
#
# COMPACT_ATOMS: atom_id res chain seq x y z
N GLN A 1 3.07 -2.40 0.80
CA GLN A 1 1.88 -3.03 1.42
C GLN A 1 0.69 -3.10 0.45
N ALA A 2 0.30 -2.01 -0.18
CA ALA A 2 -0.90 -1.99 -1.01
C ALA A 2 -0.85 -2.92 -2.23
N LEU A 3 0.32 -3.07 -2.86
CA LEU A 3 0.46 -3.73 -4.16
C LEU A 3 1.31 -5.01 -4.15
N PHE A 4 2.35 -5.08 -3.31
CA PHE A 4 3.36 -6.15 -3.43
C PHE A 4 3.61 -6.91 -2.13
N GLU A 5 3.69 -6.20 -1.00
CA GLU A 5 4.19 -6.74 0.26
C GLU A 5 3.16 -7.63 0.95
N GLU A 6 3.52 -8.86 1.22
CA GLU A 6 2.67 -9.83 1.91
C GLU A 6 3.51 -10.70 2.84
N THR A 7 3.03 -10.85 4.06
CA THR A 7 3.60 -11.79 5.04
C THR A 7 2.86 -13.12 4.90
N ILE A 8 3.59 -14.15 4.47
CA ILE A 8 3.03 -15.48 4.18
C ILE A 8 3.53 -16.47 5.21
N TYR A 9 2.60 -17.17 5.84
CA TYR A 9 2.88 -18.26 6.78
C TYR A 9 2.40 -19.58 6.22
N ASP A 10 3.17 -20.63 6.48
CA ASP A 10 2.71 -22.00 6.26
C ASP A 10 1.54 -22.31 7.18
N LYS A 11 0.46 -22.86 6.63
CA LYS A 11 -0.79 -23.06 7.35
C LYS A 11 -0.73 -24.20 8.38
N ASP A 12 0.12 -25.19 8.14
CA ASP A 12 0.21 -26.39 8.97
C ASP A 12 1.22 -26.22 10.10
N THR A 13 2.33 -25.56 9.80
CA THR A 13 3.45 -25.42 10.75
C THR A 13 3.55 -24.03 11.40
N GLY A 14 2.89 -23.01 10.83
CA GLY A 14 3.03 -21.61 11.25
C GLY A 14 4.37 -20.99 10.88
N GLN A 15 5.19 -21.65 10.07
CA GLN A 15 6.48 -21.14 9.62
C GLN A 15 6.31 -19.92 8.71
N LEU A 16 7.06 -18.84 8.97
CA LEU A 16 7.11 -17.68 8.09
C LEU A 16 7.85 -18.07 6.79
N LEU A 17 7.14 -18.02 5.67
CA LEU A 17 7.68 -18.34 4.35
C LEU A 17 8.32 -17.14 3.66
N SER A 18 7.80 -15.93 3.87
CA SER A 18 8.32 -14.68 3.30
C SER A 18 9.32 -13.97 4.22
N GLY A 19 10.16 -14.74 4.94
CA GLY A 19 11.06 -14.21 5.98
C GLY A 19 12.43 -13.73 5.48
N SER A 20 12.71 -13.82 4.19
CA SER A 20 13.98 -13.38 3.59
C SER A 20 13.76 -12.31 2.52
N PHE A 21 14.81 -11.54 2.17
CA PHE A 21 14.73 -10.59 1.06
C PHE A 21 14.58 -11.25 -0.31
N MET A 22 14.80 -12.55 -0.41
CA MET A 22 14.53 -13.33 -1.62
C MET A 22 13.04 -13.60 -1.81
N ASP A 23 12.31 -13.74 -0.71
CA ASP A 23 10.92 -14.19 -0.70
C ASP A 23 9.94 -13.04 -0.45
N TYR A 24 10.39 -11.96 0.20
CA TYR A 24 9.57 -10.79 0.50
C TYR A 24 9.69 -9.73 -0.59
N ALA A 25 8.58 -9.38 -1.21
CA ALA A 25 8.54 -8.41 -2.31
C ALA A 25 8.63 -6.96 -1.81
N ILE A 26 9.85 -6.46 -1.55
CA ILE A 26 10.08 -5.06 -1.20
C ILE A 26 9.95 -4.19 -2.46
N PRO A 27 9.11 -3.14 -2.44
CA PRO A 27 9.03 -2.17 -3.53
C PRO A 27 10.39 -1.49 -3.76
N ARG A 28 10.76 -1.34 -5.02
CA ARG A 28 12.00 -0.66 -5.44
C ARG A 28 11.70 0.75 -5.91
N ALA A 29 12.71 1.61 -5.95
CA ALA A 29 12.54 2.97 -6.44
C ALA A 29 12.00 3.02 -7.89
N SER A 30 12.31 2.02 -8.72
CA SER A 30 11.78 1.87 -10.08
C SER A 30 10.27 1.56 -10.15
N ASP A 31 9.69 1.06 -9.08
CA ASP A 31 8.28 0.69 -9.03
C ASP A 31 7.38 1.88 -8.69
N ILE A 32 7.98 3.01 -8.30
CA ILE A 32 7.27 4.20 -7.84
C ILE A 32 7.54 5.36 -8.80
N PRO A 33 6.49 6.01 -9.34
CA PRO A 33 6.68 7.19 -10.17
C PRO A 33 7.21 8.36 -9.37
N PHE A 34 7.75 9.38 -10.06
CA PHE A 34 8.13 10.62 -9.41
C PHE A 34 6.93 11.28 -8.74
N ILE A 35 6.99 11.44 -7.43
CA ILE A 35 5.92 12.04 -6.62
C ILE A 35 6.19 13.52 -6.47
N LYS A 36 5.22 14.36 -6.88
CA LYS A 36 5.24 15.79 -6.56
C LYS A 36 4.89 15.96 -5.09
N PHE A 37 5.81 16.49 -4.33
CA PHE A 37 5.63 16.74 -2.91
C PHE A 37 5.26 18.21 -2.65
N SER A 38 4.27 18.42 -1.81
CA SER A 38 3.93 19.73 -1.25
C SER A 38 3.37 19.55 0.16
N TYR A 39 3.47 20.60 0.96
CA TYR A 39 2.91 20.60 2.32
C TYR A 39 2.20 21.91 2.60
N ASN A 40 1.19 21.84 3.45
CA ASN A 40 0.54 23.00 4.04
C ASN A 40 0.88 23.01 5.53
N GLU A 41 1.70 23.96 5.94
CA GLU A 41 2.21 24.04 7.30
C GLU A 41 1.15 24.57 8.26
N ILE A 42 0.68 23.71 9.16
CA ILE A 42 -0.23 24.05 10.23
C ILE A 42 0.39 23.60 11.55
N LEU A 43 0.85 24.55 12.33
CA LEU A 43 1.52 24.29 13.60
C LEU A 43 0.56 23.70 14.65
N CYS A 44 1.10 22.86 15.52
CA CYS A 44 0.38 22.40 16.70
C CYS A 44 0.28 23.55 17.73
N THR A 45 -0.89 23.73 18.29
CA THR A 45 -1.17 24.82 19.26
C THR A 45 -0.87 24.42 20.71
N THR A 46 -0.58 23.14 20.97
CA THR A 46 -0.43 22.61 22.33
C THR A 46 1.03 22.51 22.79
N ASN A 47 2.00 22.86 21.94
CA ASN A 47 3.41 22.93 22.31
C ASN A 47 4.10 24.18 21.71
N PRO A 48 5.15 24.72 22.38
CA PRO A 48 5.79 25.97 21.95
C PRO A 48 6.46 25.92 20.57
N LEU A 49 6.88 24.75 20.14
CA LEU A 49 7.58 24.55 18.85
C LEU A 49 6.62 24.22 17.70
N GLY A 50 5.33 24.02 18.00
CA GLY A 50 4.36 23.65 16.97
C GLY A 50 4.56 22.25 16.37
N ILE A 51 5.31 21.38 17.02
CA ILE A 51 5.71 20.07 16.53
C ILE A 51 4.49 19.12 16.50
N LYS A 52 4.39 18.33 15.42
CA LYS A 52 3.44 17.22 15.26
C LYS A 52 4.15 15.91 15.01
N GLY A 53 3.60 14.82 15.55
CA GLY A 53 4.04 13.47 15.20
C GLY A 53 3.67 13.13 13.74
N ALA A 54 4.56 12.48 13.03
CA ALA A 54 4.35 12.05 11.64
C ALA A 54 4.81 10.61 11.35
N GLY A 55 5.13 9.83 12.39
CA GLY A 55 5.67 8.47 12.22
C GLY A 55 4.76 7.51 11.47
N GLU A 56 3.44 7.66 11.60
CA GLU A 56 2.43 6.80 10.95
C GLU A 56 1.85 7.38 9.66
N ALA A 57 2.13 8.65 9.35
CA ALA A 57 1.44 9.37 8.27
C ALA A 57 1.47 8.64 6.92
N GLY A 58 2.62 8.06 6.55
CA GLY A 58 2.76 7.28 5.32
C GLY A 58 1.94 5.99 5.32
N ALA A 59 1.92 5.28 6.44
CA ALA A 59 1.18 4.01 6.56
C ALA A 59 -0.34 4.20 6.62
N ILE A 60 -0.80 5.33 7.15
CA ILE A 60 -2.24 5.63 7.25
C ILE A 60 -2.83 6.04 5.90
N GLY A 61 -2.16 6.92 5.17
CA GLY A 61 -2.70 7.54 3.97
C GLY A 61 -2.38 6.83 2.66
N ALA A 62 -1.15 6.32 2.52
CA ALA A 62 -0.69 5.78 1.23
C ALA A 62 -1.39 4.47 0.81
N PRO A 63 -1.52 3.42 1.63
CA PRO A 63 -2.22 2.20 1.22
C PRO A 63 -3.67 2.44 0.78
N PRO A 64 -4.52 3.12 1.56
CA PRO A 64 -5.90 3.36 1.11
C PRO A 64 -5.98 4.27 -0.11
N ALA A 65 -5.10 5.26 -0.27
CA ALA A 65 -5.08 6.11 -1.46
C ALA A 65 -4.79 5.30 -2.74
N VAL A 66 -3.81 4.39 -2.68
CA VAL A 66 -3.47 3.50 -3.81
C VAL A 66 -4.63 2.54 -4.11
N ILE A 67 -5.21 1.91 -3.10
CA ILE A 67 -6.34 0.98 -3.29
C ILE A 67 -7.56 1.70 -3.86
N ASN A 68 -7.89 2.88 -3.36
CA ASN A 68 -8.99 3.68 -3.90
C ASN A 68 -8.76 4.05 -5.37
N ALA A 69 -7.52 4.37 -5.74
CA ALA A 69 -7.18 4.65 -7.14
C ALA A 69 -7.34 3.41 -8.03
N VAL A 70 -6.93 2.23 -7.56
CA VAL A 70 -7.12 0.96 -8.28
C VAL A 70 -8.60 0.65 -8.42
N CYS A 71 -9.39 0.75 -7.34
CA CYS A 71 -10.83 0.52 -7.39
C CYS A 71 -11.54 1.48 -8.36
N ASN A 72 -11.16 2.74 -8.34
CA ASN A 72 -11.71 3.75 -9.26
C ASN A 72 -11.35 3.44 -10.73
N ALA A 73 -10.11 3.05 -11.00
CA ALA A 73 -9.68 2.70 -12.35
C ALA A 73 -10.37 1.45 -12.90
N LEU A 74 -10.68 0.48 -12.04
CA LEU A 74 -11.36 -0.77 -12.40
C LEU A 74 -12.89 -0.67 -12.34
N ASN A 75 -13.43 0.43 -11.83
CA ASN A 75 -14.86 0.63 -11.56
C ASN A 75 -15.43 -0.47 -10.65
N ILE A 76 -14.73 -0.79 -9.57
CA ILE A 76 -15.11 -1.77 -8.56
C ILE A 76 -15.20 -1.11 -7.18
N GLU A 77 -15.98 -1.69 -6.28
CA GLU A 77 -16.16 -1.16 -4.93
C GLU A 77 -14.99 -1.48 -4.01
N HIS A 78 -14.37 -2.65 -4.18
CA HIS A 78 -13.35 -3.14 -3.26
C HIS A 78 -12.38 -4.13 -3.90
N ILE A 79 -11.11 -4.10 -3.43
CA ILE A 79 -10.09 -5.12 -3.65
C ILE A 79 -9.28 -5.34 -2.36
N ASN A 80 -9.07 -6.59 -1.99
CA ASN A 80 -8.26 -6.93 -0.82
C ASN A 80 -6.76 -6.66 -1.06
N MET A 81 -6.10 -6.02 -0.10
CA MET A 81 -4.65 -5.86 -0.10
C MET A 81 -3.91 -7.18 0.17
N PRO A 82 -2.73 -7.37 -0.41
CA PRO A 82 -2.15 -6.57 -1.48
C PRO A 82 -2.89 -6.78 -2.82
N ALA A 83 -3.10 -5.69 -3.57
CA ALA A 83 -3.68 -5.73 -4.91
C ALA A 83 -2.60 -6.13 -5.93
N LYS A 84 -2.15 -7.36 -5.86
CA LYS A 84 -1.10 -7.92 -6.72
C LYS A 84 -1.52 -7.89 -8.20
N PRO A 85 -0.56 -7.83 -9.14
CA PRO A 85 -0.84 -7.82 -10.58
C PRO A 85 -1.78 -8.94 -11.04
N GLU A 86 -1.63 -10.15 -10.51
CA GLU A 86 -2.50 -11.28 -10.83
C GLU A 86 -3.95 -11.04 -10.39
N LYS A 87 -4.18 -10.51 -9.18
CA LYS A 87 -5.53 -10.17 -8.71
C LYS A 87 -6.19 -9.10 -9.56
N VAL A 88 -5.42 -8.07 -9.93
CA VAL A 88 -5.90 -6.99 -10.81
C VAL A 88 -6.22 -7.53 -12.19
N TRP A 89 -5.37 -8.39 -12.74
CA TRP A 89 -5.60 -9.06 -14.02
C TRP A 89 -6.87 -9.92 -14.02
N ASP A 90 -7.09 -10.70 -12.99
CA ASP A 90 -8.27 -11.55 -12.87
C ASP A 90 -9.57 -10.72 -12.84
N LEU A 91 -9.56 -9.58 -12.13
CA LEU A 91 -10.70 -8.66 -12.10
C LEU A 91 -10.97 -8.02 -13.45
N ILE A 92 -9.92 -7.58 -14.17
CA ILE A 92 -10.05 -7.02 -15.52
C ILE A 92 -10.60 -8.08 -16.48
N SER A 93 -10.13 -9.30 -16.37
CA SER A 93 -10.53 -10.41 -17.24
C SER A 93 -11.96 -10.86 -16.98
N SER A 94 -12.39 -10.84 -15.71
CA SER A 94 -13.75 -11.20 -15.29
C SER A 94 -14.80 -10.16 -15.70
N ASN A 95 -14.43 -8.89 -15.75
CA ASN A 95 -15.34 -7.78 -16.11
C ASN A 95 -15.47 -7.55 -17.62
N LYS A 96 -14.88 -8.39 -18.44
CA LYS A 96 -14.93 -8.28 -19.91
C LYS A 96 -16.13 -8.96 -20.59
N TYR A 97 -17.08 -9.51 -19.80
CA TYR A 97 -18.26 -10.16 -20.34
C TYR A 97 -19.56 -9.69 -19.66
#